data_7d822ac7c6364d028ac9326d4d5bfd94
#
_entry.id   7d822ac7c6364d028ac9326d4d5bfd94
#
_cell.length_a   1.000
_cell.length_b   1.000
_cell.length_c   1.000
_cell.angle_alpha   90.00
_cell.angle_beta   90.00
_cell.angle_gamma   90.00
#
_symmetry.space_group_name_H-M   'P 1'
#
loop_
_entity.id
_entity.type
_entity.pdbx_description
1 polymer ?
#
loop_
_entity_poly.entity_id
_entity_poly.type
_entity_poly.pdbx_seq_one_letter_code
_entity_poly.pdbx_strand_id
1 'polypeptide(L)'
;QQENDPSESKLDLSLCAQRLLLMGCEYVLITGTHENTQQVRNTLFASSGIIRTDDWERLEHTYHGSGCTLASAIAASLANGLSVSDSVLEAQDYTWHTLQAGFRPGMGQYIPNRLFWANDEEDSEDEHEEKEVIIEQPEN
;
A
#
# COMPACT_ATOMS: atom_id res chain seq x y z
N GLN A 1 -8.91 -20.07 26.88
CA GLN A 1 -9.17 -19.18 25.73
C GLN A 1 -9.46 -17.81 26.31
N GLN A 2 -8.46 -16.92 26.29
CA GLN A 2 -8.68 -15.50 26.59
C GLN A 2 -9.08 -14.84 25.27
N GLU A 3 -10.34 -14.40 25.19
CA GLU A 3 -10.78 -13.48 24.17
C GLU A 3 -10.07 -12.15 24.44
N ASN A 4 -9.15 -11.76 23.54
CA ASN A 4 -8.56 -10.42 23.57
C ASN A 4 -9.67 -9.41 23.22
N ASP A 5 -10.03 -8.59 24.19
CA ASP A 5 -10.97 -7.49 24.02
C ASP A 5 -10.38 -6.46 23.01
N PRO A 6 -11.08 -6.15 21.90
CA PRO A 6 -10.60 -5.17 20.91
C PRO A 6 -10.43 -3.77 21.48
N SER A 7 -10.95 -3.48 22.68
CA SER A 7 -10.72 -2.21 23.38
C SER A 7 -9.33 -2.12 24.00
N GLU A 8 -8.75 -3.23 24.46
CA GLU A 8 -7.40 -3.27 25.03
C GLU A 8 -6.33 -3.04 23.96
N SER A 9 -6.50 -3.58 22.74
CA SER A 9 -5.54 -3.39 21.66
C SER A 9 -5.44 -1.93 21.19
N LYS A 10 -6.58 -1.22 21.15
CA LYS A 10 -6.61 0.22 20.78
C LYS A 10 -5.94 1.12 21.83
N LEU A 11 -6.11 0.79 23.10
CA LEU A 11 -5.48 1.53 24.18
C LEU A 11 -3.95 1.39 24.14
N ASP A 12 -3.47 0.20 23.78
CA ASP A 12 -2.03 -0.10 23.71
C ASP A 12 -1.35 0.61 22.55
N LEU A 13 -1.97 0.63 21.34
CA LEU A 13 -1.44 1.35 20.16
C LEU A 13 -1.34 2.86 20.40
N SER A 14 -2.34 3.47 21.03
CA SER A 14 -2.30 4.89 21.38
C SER A 14 -1.20 5.21 22.38
N LEU A 15 -0.98 4.34 23.35
CA LEU A 15 0.11 4.48 24.33
C LEU A 15 1.47 4.34 23.66
N CYS A 16 1.64 3.39 22.75
CA CYS A 16 2.86 3.24 21.97
C CYS A 16 3.16 4.47 21.12
N ALA A 17 2.14 5.00 20.41
CA ALA A 17 2.28 6.24 19.65
C ALA A 17 2.71 7.42 20.52
N GLN A 18 2.05 7.61 21.68
CA GLN A 18 2.40 8.68 22.63
C GLN A 18 3.85 8.58 23.11
N ARG A 19 4.34 7.38 23.40
CA ARG A 19 5.75 7.19 23.84
C ARG A 19 6.73 7.61 22.75
N LEU A 20 6.46 7.26 21.48
CA LEU A 20 7.30 7.66 20.36
C LEU A 20 7.28 9.18 20.14
N LEU A 21 6.10 9.80 20.24
CA LEU A 21 5.95 11.26 20.15
C LEU A 21 6.74 11.97 21.27
N LEU A 22 6.71 11.44 22.50
CA LEU A 22 7.50 11.97 23.62
C LEU A 22 9.02 11.81 23.40
N MET A 23 9.46 10.88 22.58
CA MET A 23 10.87 10.72 22.19
C MET A 23 11.32 11.72 21.11
N GLY A 24 10.41 12.56 20.60
CA GLY A 24 10.72 13.66 19.68
C GLY A 24 10.22 13.47 18.24
N CYS A 25 9.44 12.43 17.96
CA CYS A 25 8.75 12.33 16.66
C CYS A 25 7.61 13.34 16.61
N GLU A 26 7.45 14.05 15.50
CA GLU A 26 6.29 14.92 15.26
C GLU A 26 5.05 14.12 14.86
N TYR A 27 5.25 13.03 14.12
CA TYR A 27 4.20 12.13 13.63
C TYR A 27 4.61 10.68 13.83
N VAL A 28 3.63 9.82 14.04
CA VAL A 28 3.81 8.36 14.13
C VAL A 28 2.71 7.68 13.33
N LEU A 29 3.09 6.91 12.31
CA LEU A 29 2.17 6.05 11.56
C LEU A 29 2.30 4.63 12.09
N ILE A 30 1.21 4.07 12.63
CA ILE A 30 1.13 2.67 13.03
C ILE A 30 0.32 1.91 12.00
N THR A 31 0.91 0.87 11.42
CA THR A 31 0.26 0.00 10.44
C THR A 31 -0.29 -1.27 11.10
N GLY A 32 -1.54 -1.62 10.75
CA GLY A 32 -2.23 -2.80 11.27
C GLY A 32 -1.91 -4.11 10.54
N THR A 33 -0.79 -4.19 9.83
CA THR A 33 -0.45 -5.33 8.96
C THR A 33 -0.40 -6.66 9.71
N HIS A 34 -0.02 -6.65 10.99
CA HIS A 34 0.13 -7.84 11.82
C HIS A 34 -1.15 -8.26 12.57
N GLU A 35 -2.21 -7.46 12.49
CA GLU A 35 -3.49 -7.82 13.08
C GLU A 35 -4.18 -8.90 12.23
N ASN A 36 -4.82 -9.88 12.88
CA ASN A 36 -5.54 -10.94 12.16
C ASN A 36 -6.99 -10.51 11.85
N THR A 37 -7.10 -9.48 11.02
CA THR A 37 -8.36 -8.86 10.59
C THR A 37 -8.51 -8.89 9.07
N GLN A 38 -9.75 -8.81 8.57
CA GLN A 38 -10.03 -8.73 7.13
C GLN A 38 -9.55 -7.42 6.51
N GLN A 39 -9.42 -6.37 7.31
CA GLN A 39 -8.92 -5.07 6.90
C GLN A 39 -7.62 -4.76 7.63
N VAL A 40 -6.72 -4.06 6.95
CA VAL A 40 -5.51 -3.48 7.51
C VAL A 40 -5.83 -2.05 7.91
N ARG A 41 -5.82 -1.76 9.21
CA ARG A 41 -6.05 -0.42 9.74
C ARG A 41 -4.74 0.28 10.02
N ASN A 42 -4.52 1.41 9.36
CA ASN A 42 -3.36 2.26 9.58
C ASN A 42 -3.79 3.56 10.26
N THR A 43 -3.08 3.98 11.30
CA THR A 43 -3.43 5.17 12.08
C THR A 43 -2.25 6.11 12.20
N LEU A 44 -2.45 7.36 11.79
CA LEU A 44 -1.48 8.45 11.91
C LEU A 44 -1.78 9.25 13.17
N PHE A 45 -0.76 9.40 14.02
CA PHE A 45 -0.80 10.15 15.26
C PHE A 45 0.12 11.37 15.19
N ALA A 46 -0.28 12.43 15.91
CA ALA A 46 0.55 13.57 16.25
C ALA A 46 0.36 13.90 17.73
N SER A 47 1.05 14.93 18.23
CA SER A 47 0.92 15.39 19.63
C SER A 47 -0.52 15.81 19.99
N SER A 48 -1.33 16.22 19.00
CA SER A 48 -2.75 16.54 19.16
C SER A 48 -3.68 15.32 19.22
N GLY A 49 -3.16 14.10 19.00
CA GLY A 49 -3.91 12.86 18.96
C GLY A 49 -3.93 12.21 17.58
N ILE A 50 -5.01 11.48 17.26
CA ILE A 50 -5.17 10.84 15.96
C ILE A 50 -5.47 11.89 14.88
N ILE A 51 -4.65 11.90 13.83
CA ILE A 51 -4.81 12.78 12.66
C ILE A 51 -5.73 12.14 11.62
N ARG A 52 -5.51 10.83 11.34
CA ARG A 52 -6.31 10.06 10.40
C ARG A 52 -6.22 8.58 10.68
N THR A 53 -7.23 7.85 10.23
CA THR A 53 -7.27 6.40 10.20
C THR A 53 -7.77 5.96 8.85
N ASP A 54 -7.04 5.04 8.22
CA ASP A 54 -7.36 4.50 6.91
C ASP A 54 -7.48 2.97 7.00
N ASP A 55 -8.54 2.43 6.42
CA ASP A 55 -8.79 0.99 6.37
C ASP A 55 -8.60 0.51 4.93
N TRP A 56 -7.79 -0.53 4.76
CA TRP A 56 -7.46 -1.15 3.47
C TRP A 56 -7.88 -2.61 3.47
N GLU A 57 -8.37 -3.09 2.35
CA GLU A 57 -8.61 -4.52 2.19
C GLU A 57 -7.31 -5.31 2.33
N ARG A 58 -7.35 -6.39 3.11
CA ARG A 58 -6.20 -7.27 3.26
C ARG A 58 -6.05 -8.14 2.03
N LEU A 59 -4.92 -8.04 1.38
CA LEU A 59 -4.58 -8.88 0.24
C LEU A 59 -4.18 -10.29 0.71
N GLU A 60 -4.48 -11.29 -0.12
CA GLU A 60 -4.39 -12.71 0.25
C GLU A 60 -2.95 -13.23 0.44
N HIS A 61 -1.95 -12.53 -0.11
CA HIS A 61 -0.58 -13.00 -0.12
C HIS A 61 0.27 -12.39 1.00
N THR A 62 1.41 -13.04 1.28
CA THR A 62 2.46 -12.47 2.10
C THR A 62 3.48 -11.75 1.22
N TYR A 63 3.83 -10.55 1.60
CA TYR A 63 4.67 -9.66 0.81
C TYR A 63 5.97 -9.32 1.54
N HIS A 64 7.05 -9.20 0.78
CA HIS A 64 8.30 -8.60 1.22
C HIS A 64 8.48 -7.23 0.56
N GLY A 65 8.88 -6.23 1.33
CA GLY A 65 9.16 -4.89 0.82
C GLY A 65 7.96 -3.92 0.86
N SER A 66 6.81 -4.31 1.40
CA SER A 66 5.64 -3.44 1.57
C SER A 66 5.94 -2.21 2.44
N GLY A 67 6.57 -2.39 3.61
CA GLY A 67 6.94 -1.30 4.51
C GLY A 67 7.95 -0.35 3.89
N CYS A 68 8.95 -0.88 3.19
CA CYS A 68 9.94 -0.05 2.48
C CYS A 68 9.29 0.76 1.35
N THR A 69 8.35 0.17 0.62
CA THR A 69 7.59 0.86 -0.43
C THR A 69 6.75 2.00 0.17
N LEU A 70 6.04 1.74 1.25
CA LEU A 70 5.24 2.75 1.97
C LEU A 70 6.12 3.92 2.45
N ALA A 71 7.21 3.62 3.15
CA ALA A 71 8.11 4.65 3.68
C ALA A 71 8.73 5.51 2.57
N SER A 72 9.16 4.89 1.47
CA SER A 72 9.72 5.59 0.32
C SER A 72 8.68 6.48 -0.37
N ALA A 73 7.46 5.99 -0.52
CA ALA A 73 6.36 6.75 -1.12
C ALA A 73 5.98 7.96 -0.26
N ILE A 74 5.90 7.80 1.07
CA ILE A 74 5.67 8.93 2.00
C ILE A 74 6.77 9.99 1.83
N ALA A 75 8.03 9.56 1.82
CA ALA A 75 9.16 10.48 1.67
C ALA A 75 9.11 11.24 0.34
N ALA A 76 8.76 10.56 -0.76
CA ALA A 76 8.62 11.19 -2.08
C ALA A 76 7.47 12.21 -2.10
N SER A 77 6.31 11.87 -1.54
CA SER A 77 5.14 12.78 -1.47
C SER A 77 5.44 14.02 -0.64
N LEU A 78 6.12 13.86 0.51
CA LEU A 78 6.59 14.98 1.34
C LEU A 78 7.58 15.86 0.57
N ALA A 79 8.53 15.27 -0.15
CA ALA A 79 9.50 16.02 -0.96
C ALA A 79 8.84 16.81 -2.09
N ASN A 80 7.70 16.34 -2.59
CA ASN A 80 6.86 17.04 -3.57
C ASN A 80 5.96 18.12 -2.94
N GLY A 81 6.03 18.33 -1.63
CA GLY A 81 5.33 19.40 -0.92
C GLY A 81 3.92 19.09 -0.44
N LEU A 82 3.52 17.83 -0.43
CA LEU A 82 2.24 17.43 0.15
C LEU A 82 2.28 17.58 1.69
N SER A 83 1.11 17.79 2.29
CA SER A 83 0.98 17.70 3.74
C SER A 83 1.30 16.29 4.24
N VAL A 84 1.66 16.13 5.53
CA VAL A 84 1.93 14.82 6.11
C VAL A 84 0.71 13.89 5.97
N SER A 85 -0.49 14.42 6.24
CA SER A 85 -1.73 13.65 6.13
C SER A 85 -1.99 13.16 4.70
N ASP A 86 -1.81 14.03 3.70
CA ASP A 86 -2.02 13.67 2.29
C ASP A 86 -0.92 12.74 1.79
N SER A 87 0.34 12.98 2.19
CA SER A 87 1.47 12.11 1.86
C SER A 87 1.25 10.68 2.36
N VAL A 88 0.71 10.52 3.57
CA VAL A 88 0.40 9.21 4.14
C VAL A 88 -0.73 8.54 3.38
N LEU A 89 -1.78 9.27 2.98
CA LEU A 89 -2.87 8.71 2.19
C LEU A 89 -2.41 8.23 0.82
N GLU A 90 -1.76 9.11 0.05
CA GLU A 90 -1.27 8.77 -1.29
C GLU A 90 -0.27 7.62 -1.28
N ALA A 91 0.63 7.60 -0.30
CA ALA A 91 1.60 6.52 -0.16
C ALA A 91 0.95 5.18 0.19
N GLN A 92 -0.11 5.17 0.97
CA GLN A 92 -0.89 3.96 1.26
C GLN A 92 -1.61 3.46 0.02
N ASP A 93 -2.28 4.34 -0.71
CA ASP A 93 -2.97 4.02 -1.96
C ASP A 93 -2.00 3.42 -2.99
N TYR A 94 -0.89 4.11 -3.25
CA TYR A 94 0.17 3.62 -4.12
C TYR A 94 0.69 2.24 -3.67
N THR A 95 0.99 2.09 -2.37
CA THR A 95 1.54 0.84 -1.83
C THR A 95 0.54 -0.30 -2.00
N TRP A 96 -0.74 -0.08 -1.73
CA TRP A 96 -1.78 -1.08 -1.88
C TRP A 96 -1.88 -1.58 -3.33
N HIS A 97 -1.87 -0.67 -4.31
CA HIS A 97 -1.89 -1.02 -5.73
C HIS A 97 -0.63 -1.77 -6.16
N THR A 98 0.56 -1.39 -5.67
CA THR A 98 1.79 -2.15 -5.95
C THR A 98 1.75 -3.58 -5.42
N LEU A 99 1.10 -3.78 -4.27
CA LEU A 99 0.93 -5.10 -3.67
C LEU A 99 -0.14 -5.92 -4.41
N GLN A 100 -1.25 -5.30 -4.80
CA GLN A 100 -2.30 -5.93 -5.59
C GLN A 100 -1.75 -6.46 -6.92
N ALA A 101 -0.92 -5.65 -7.59
CA ALA A 101 -0.21 -6.03 -8.82
C ALA A 101 1.10 -6.80 -8.54
N GLY A 102 1.34 -7.21 -7.30
CA GLY A 102 2.55 -7.89 -6.87
C GLY A 102 2.74 -9.22 -7.58
N PHE A 103 3.99 -9.61 -7.76
CA PHE A 103 4.36 -10.85 -8.41
C PHE A 103 5.33 -11.67 -7.56
N ARG A 104 5.45 -12.95 -7.88
CA ARG A 104 6.27 -13.91 -7.16
C ARG A 104 7.42 -14.38 -8.04
N PRO A 105 8.64 -13.85 -7.86
CA PRO A 105 9.77 -14.17 -8.73
C PRO A 105 10.35 -15.57 -8.53
N GLY A 106 9.91 -16.27 -7.48
CA GLY A 106 10.42 -17.59 -7.14
C GLY A 106 9.47 -18.32 -6.19
N MET A 107 10.01 -19.08 -5.22
CA MET A 107 9.21 -19.84 -4.26
C MET A 107 9.00 -19.10 -2.92
N GLY A 108 9.50 -17.88 -2.80
CA GLY A 108 9.38 -17.04 -1.60
C GLY A 108 8.09 -16.23 -1.54
N GLN A 109 8.15 -15.10 -0.85
CA GLN A 109 7.05 -14.15 -0.75
C GLN A 109 6.83 -13.39 -2.07
N TYR A 110 5.66 -12.81 -2.21
CA TYR A 110 5.38 -11.83 -3.25
C TYR A 110 6.16 -10.54 -3.00
N ILE A 111 6.51 -9.84 -4.07
CA ILE A 111 7.11 -8.50 -4.02
C ILE A 111 6.19 -7.50 -4.71
N PRO A 112 6.16 -6.23 -4.25
CA PRO A 112 5.33 -5.21 -4.86
C PRO A 112 5.80 -4.87 -6.28
N ASN A 113 4.86 -4.77 -7.23
CA ASN A 113 5.14 -4.24 -8.55
C ASN A 113 5.08 -2.70 -8.50
N ARG A 114 6.22 -2.05 -8.36
CA ARG A 114 6.32 -0.60 -8.21
C ARG A 114 6.09 0.17 -9.51
N LEU A 115 5.99 -0.53 -10.63
CA LEU A 115 5.74 0.01 -11.97
C LEU A 115 4.45 -0.58 -12.56
N PHE A 116 3.44 -0.84 -11.72
CA PHE A 116 2.21 -1.52 -12.13
C PHE A 116 1.48 -0.79 -13.28
N TRP A 117 1.54 0.52 -13.35
CA TRP A 117 0.95 1.32 -14.42
C TRP A 117 1.65 1.16 -15.78
N ALA A 118 2.92 0.74 -15.81
CA ALA A 118 3.68 0.60 -17.05
C ALA A 118 3.29 -0.67 -17.82
N ASN A 119 2.66 -1.65 -17.18
CA ASN A 119 2.22 -2.89 -17.83
C ASN A 119 0.90 -2.71 -18.58
N ASP A 120 0.08 -1.73 -18.21
CA ASP A 120 -1.21 -1.44 -18.87
C ASP A 120 -1.03 -0.86 -20.28
N GLU A 121 0.15 -0.29 -20.58
CA GLU A 121 0.46 0.28 -21.90
C GLU A 121 0.90 -0.80 -22.91
N GLU A 122 1.57 -1.88 -22.47
CA GLU A 122 2.01 -2.97 -23.35
C GLU A 122 0.84 -3.82 -23.85
N ASP A 123 -0.17 -4.09 -23.01
CA ASP A 123 -1.35 -4.86 -23.38
C ASP A 123 -2.24 -4.13 -24.42
N SER A 124 -2.16 -2.79 -24.50
CA SER A 124 -2.92 -2.00 -25.46
C SER A 124 -2.27 -1.93 -26.85
N GLU A 125 -0.96 -2.13 -26.96
CA GLU A 125 -0.24 -2.14 -28.24
C GLU A 125 -0.38 -3.50 -28.94
N ASP A 126 -0.39 -4.62 -28.20
CA ASP A 126 -0.54 -5.96 -28.76
C ASP A 126 -1.95 -6.23 -29.32
N GLU A 127 -3.00 -5.60 -28.78
CA GLU A 127 -4.36 -5.72 -29.34
C GLU A 127 -4.55 -4.96 -30.67
N HIS A 128 -3.69 -4.00 -30.99
CA HIS A 128 -3.76 -3.25 -32.24
C HIS A 128 -3.02 -3.92 -33.40
N GLU A 129 -1.99 -4.74 -33.15
CA GLU A 129 -1.25 -5.43 -34.20
C GLU A 129 -1.96 -6.66 -34.75
N GLU A 130 -2.84 -7.33 -33.99
CA GLU A 130 -3.58 -8.50 -34.48
C GLU A 130 -4.74 -8.21 -35.44
N LYS A 131 -5.12 -6.94 -35.64
CA LYS A 131 -6.30 -6.57 -36.48
C LYS A 131 -5.98 -6.16 -37.91
N GLU A 132 -4.74 -6.13 -38.34
CA GLU A 132 -4.36 -5.66 -39.69
C GLU A 132 -3.94 -6.73 -40.69
N VAL A 133 -4.16 -8.00 -40.44
CA VAL A 133 -3.90 -9.06 -41.44
C VAL A 133 -5.20 -9.64 -41.95
N ILE A 134 -5.95 -8.88 -42.74
CA ILE A 134 -6.95 -9.42 -43.64
C ILE A 134 -6.35 -9.44 -45.04
N ILE A 135 -5.97 -10.62 -45.47
CA ILE A 135 -5.42 -10.94 -46.77
C ILE A 135 -6.53 -10.79 -47.84
N GLU A 136 -6.35 -9.85 -48.76
CA GLU A 136 -7.10 -9.85 -50.02
C GLU A 136 -6.64 -11.03 -50.86
N GLN A 137 -7.58 -11.92 -51.21
CA GLN A 137 -7.37 -12.95 -52.22
C GLN A 137 -7.68 -12.39 -53.60
N PRO A 138 -6.85 -12.64 -54.61
CA PRO A 138 -7.15 -12.19 -55.97
C PRO A 138 -8.20 -13.09 -56.61
N GLU A 139 -9.22 -12.47 -57.16
CA GLU A 139 -10.19 -13.13 -58.09
C GLU A 139 -9.50 -13.45 -59.42
N ASN A 140 -9.72 -14.68 -59.88
CA ASN A 140 -9.52 -15.13 -61.26
C ASN A 140 -10.83 -15.09 -62.02
#